data_0d59c318101b176018d070bd588bd348
#
_entry.id   0d59c318101b176018d070bd588bd348
#
_cell.length_a   1.000
_cell.length_b   1.000
_cell.length_c   1.000
_cell.angle_alpha   90.00
_cell.angle_beta   90.00
_cell.angle_gamma   90.00
#
_symmetry.space_group_name_H-M   'P 1'
#
loop_
_entity.id
_entity.type
_entity.pdbx_description
1 polymer ?
#
loop_
_entity_poly.entity_id
_entity_poly.type
_entity_poly.pdbx_seq_one_letter_code
_entity_poly.pdbx_strand_id
1 'polypeptide(L)'
;MAGDALPALPDGQRAAVLWLAGQVGSACWAAFAESPFHRDGLPDPMDRWSKSIGDALARQFGGVALFPSDGPPDHPFQDWGRRCEPLQASPLMLQIHPEFGLWHAYRFALVSPLLEPGDLSALAAPVVPDAEICSRCDGQPCLRACPVQAFTGDAYRVEACAAHLHQPQGQECIGKGCQARRACPVGVDYRYGPEHAAFHMRAFAGKH
;
A
#
# COMPACT_ATOMS: atom_id res chain seq x y z
N MET A 1 4.13 -11.71 18.17
CA MET A 1 4.83 -10.44 17.90
C MET A 1 5.03 -9.74 19.22
N ALA A 2 6.21 -9.83 19.80
CA ALA A 2 6.53 -9.12 21.03
C ALA A 2 6.82 -7.66 20.68
N GLY A 3 6.01 -6.73 21.20
CA GLY A 3 6.25 -5.30 21.10
C GLY A 3 5.14 -4.44 20.50
N ASP A 4 4.17 -5.00 19.79
CA ASP A 4 3.06 -4.21 19.26
C ASP A 4 1.89 -4.24 20.25
N ALA A 5 1.42 -3.08 20.67
CA ALA A 5 0.19 -2.96 21.42
C ALA A 5 -1.00 -3.17 20.45
N LEU A 6 -1.38 -4.43 20.23
CA LEU A 6 -2.58 -4.75 19.48
C LEU A 6 -3.82 -4.40 20.32
N PRO A 7 -4.91 -3.94 19.69
CA PRO A 7 -6.14 -3.64 20.41
C PRO A 7 -6.71 -4.89 21.07
N ALA A 8 -7.43 -4.69 22.17
CA ALA A 8 -8.24 -5.77 22.75
C ALA A 8 -9.37 -6.16 21.79
N LEU A 9 -9.69 -7.45 21.75
CA LEU A 9 -10.82 -7.94 20.98
C LEU A 9 -12.15 -7.57 21.64
N PRO A 10 -13.27 -7.52 20.89
CA PRO A 10 -14.57 -7.12 21.43
C PRO A 10 -15.06 -7.94 22.62
N ASP A 11 -14.65 -9.19 22.71
CA ASP A 11 -14.98 -10.11 23.82
C ASP A 11 -13.98 -10.06 24.99
N GLY A 12 -12.99 -9.16 24.94
CA GLY A 12 -11.94 -9.01 25.93
C GLY A 12 -10.81 -10.04 25.80
N GLN A 13 -10.84 -10.94 24.85
CA GLN A 13 -9.73 -11.84 24.56
C GLN A 13 -8.50 -11.09 24.04
N ARG A 14 -7.34 -11.71 24.20
CA ARG A 14 -6.11 -11.17 23.60
C ARG A 14 -6.05 -11.52 22.12
N ALA A 15 -5.71 -10.54 21.32
CA ALA A 15 -5.37 -10.75 19.92
C ALA A 15 -4.18 -11.72 19.80
N ALA A 16 -4.29 -12.69 18.93
CA ALA A 16 -3.26 -13.70 18.69
C ALA A 16 -2.63 -13.59 17.30
N VAL A 17 -3.39 -13.14 16.32
CA VAL A 17 -2.97 -13.05 14.91
C VAL A 17 -3.30 -11.68 14.34
N LEU A 18 -2.42 -11.17 13.50
CA LEU A 18 -2.64 -10.00 12.66
C LEU A 18 -2.46 -10.43 11.20
N TRP A 19 -3.52 -10.28 10.42
CA TRP A 19 -3.55 -10.53 8.98
C TRP A 19 -3.47 -9.21 8.24
N LEU A 20 -2.51 -9.08 7.31
CA LEU A 20 -2.46 -7.93 6.42
C LEU A 20 -3.25 -8.23 5.15
N ALA A 21 -4.26 -7.44 4.88
CA ALA A 21 -5.03 -7.50 3.66
C ALA A 21 -4.62 -6.36 2.72
N GLY A 22 -4.35 -6.71 1.49
CA GLY A 22 -3.87 -5.77 0.50
C GLY A 22 -4.25 -6.16 -0.92
N GLN A 23 -3.63 -5.49 -1.86
CA GLN A 23 -3.77 -5.75 -3.28
C GLN A 23 -2.42 -5.77 -3.97
N VAL A 24 -2.34 -6.52 -5.05
CA VAL A 24 -1.23 -6.50 -6.02
C VAL A 24 -1.77 -6.00 -7.35
N GLY A 25 -1.05 -5.08 -7.96
CA GLY A 25 -1.47 -4.48 -9.22
C GLY A 25 -2.86 -3.86 -9.14
N SER A 26 -3.65 -4.04 -10.17
CA SER A 26 -5.03 -3.57 -10.24
C SER A 26 -6.07 -4.66 -9.91
N ALA A 27 -5.70 -5.69 -9.14
CA ALA A 27 -6.57 -6.84 -8.87
C ALA A 27 -7.94 -6.46 -8.26
N CYS A 28 -7.97 -5.45 -7.38
CA CYS A 28 -9.22 -5.01 -6.76
C CYS A 28 -9.93 -3.89 -7.55
N TRP A 29 -9.31 -3.35 -8.61
CA TRP A 29 -9.79 -2.12 -9.27
C TRP A 29 -11.21 -2.26 -9.82
N ALA A 30 -11.52 -3.34 -10.54
CA ALA A 30 -12.82 -3.54 -11.14
C ALA A 30 -13.93 -3.55 -10.07
N ALA A 31 -13.75 -4.32 -9.00
CA ALA A 31 -14.71 -4.38 -7.90
C ALA A 31 -14.89 -3.02 -7.20
N PHE A 32 -13.80 -2.29 -7.00
CA PHE A 32 -13.88 -0.95 -6.43
C PHE A 32 -14.59 0.03 -7.36
N ALA A 33 -14.26 0.05 -8.65
CA ALA A 33 -14.85 0.96 -9.63
C ALA A 33 -16.36 0.75 -9.81
N GLU A 34 -16.84 -0.48 -9.61
CA GLU A 34 -18.27 -0.82 -9.61
C GLU A 34 -18.97 -0.52 -8.29
N SER A 35 -18.21 -0.29 -7.22
CA SER A 35 -18.78 -0.07 -5.89
C SER A 35 -19.54 1.27 -5.78
N PRO A 36 -20.52 1.36 -4.89
CA PRO A 36 -21.18 2.63 -4.58
C PRO A 36 -20.20 3.70 -4.11
N PHE A 37 -19.17 3.31 -3.38
CA PHE A 37 -18.16 4.23 -2.83
C PHE A 37 -17.40 5.01 -3.89
N HIS A 38 -17.11 4.39 -5.03
CA HIS A 38 -16.43 5.07 -6.15
C HIS A 38 -17.33 6.10 -6.84
N ARG A 39 -18.64 5.90 -6.77
CA ARG A 39 -19.64 6.68 -7.55
C ARG A 39 -20.38 7.74 -6.74
N ASP A 40 -20.26 7.75 -5.42
CA ASP A 40 -21.04 8.62 -4.54
C ASP A 40 -20.49 10.06 -4.43
N GLY A 41 -19.30 10.32 -4.98
CA GLY A 41 -18.67 11.64 -4.96
C GLY A 41 -18.14 12.08 -3.59
N LEU A 42 -18.18 11.21 -2.58
CA LEU A 42 -17.69 11.55 -1.24
C LEU A 42 -16.16 11.38 -1.14
N PRO A 43 -15.49 12.07 -0.20
CA PRO A 43 -14.05 11.96 0.00
C PRO A 43 -13.58 10.53 0.31
N ASP A 44 -12.30 10.25 0.01
CA ASP A 44 -11.57 9.03 0.34
C ASP A 44 -12.31 7.72 -0.01
N PRO A 45 -12.83 7.58 -1.24
CA PRO A 45 -13.72 6.48 -1.60
C PRO A 45 -13.07 5.10 -1.45
N MET A 46 -11.78 4.94 -1.76
CA MET A 46 -11.09 3.66 -1.63
C MET A 46 -10.85 3.28 -0.16
N ASP A 47 -10.60 4.24 0.71
CA ASP A 47 -10.43 3.98 2.14
C ASP A 47 -11.77 3.59 2.77
N ARG A 48 -12.86 4.28 2.42
CA ARG A 48 -14.23 3.91 2.85
C ARG A 48 -14.65 2.53 2.34
N TRP A 49 -14.32 2.19 1.09
CA TRP A 49 -14.57 0.86 0.54
C TRP A 49 -13.77 -0.22 1.29
N SER A 50 -12.47 0.02 1.52
CA SER A 50 -11.62 -0.89 2.29
C SER A 50 -12.13 -1.07 3.71
N LYS A 51 -12.59 0.03 4.34
CA LYS A 51 -13.16 0.02 5.68
C LYS A 51 -14.44 -0.83 5.74
N SER A 52 -15.32 -0.72 4.76
CA SER A 52 -16.54 -1.53 4.73
C SER A 52 -16.25 -3.03 4.68
N ILE A 53 -15.21 -3.44 3.96
CA ILE A 53 -14.77 -4.84 3.84
C ILE A 53 -14.10 -5.29 5.15
N GLY A 54 -13.14 -4.52 5.65
CA GLY A 54 -12.41 -4.86 6.87
C GLY A 54 -13.33 -4.99 8.08
N ASP A 55 -14.27 -4.05 8.26
CA ASP A 55 -15.25 -4.09 9.34
C ASP A 55 -16.20 -5.29 9.22
N ALA A 56 -16.58 -5.69 8.00
CA ALA A 56 -17.41 -6.86 7.77
C ALA A 56 -16.67 -8.16 8.16
N LEU A 57 -15.41 -8.29 7.75
CA LEU A 57 -14.56 -9.43 8.11
C LEU A 57 -14.27 -9.46 9.61
N ALA A 58 -14.01 -8.31 10.22
CA ALA A 58 -13.80 -8.22 11.67
C ALA A 58 -15.01 -8.76 12.44
N ARG A 59 -16.22 -8.37 12.06
CA ARG A 59 -17.45 -8.92 12.68
C ARG A 59 -17.59 -10.42 12.46
N GLN A 60 -17.27 -10.91 11.27
CA GLN A 60 -17.38 -12.34 10.94
C GLN A 60 -16.41 -13.20 11.75
N PHE A 61 -15.20 -12.71 12.01
CA PHE A 61 -14.14 -13.46 12.68
C PHE A 61 -13.96 -13.07 14.16
N GLY A 62 -14.86 -12.29 14.73
CA GLY A 62 -14.75 -11.86 16.13
C GLY A 62 -13.52 -11.00 16.41
N GLY A 63 -13.03 -10.28 15.41
CA GLY A 63 -11.81 -9.51 15.45
C GLY A 63 -12.02 -7.99 15.40
N VAL A 64 -10.92 -7.28 15.15
CA VAL A 64 -10.88 -5.83 14.93
C VAL A 64 -10.14 -5.53 13.62
N ALA A 65 -10.70 -4.67 12.79
CA ALA A 65 -10.01 -4.15 11.62
C ALA A 65 -9.28 -2.85 11.96
N LEU A 66 -8.07 -2.72 11.46
CA LEU A 66 -7.22 -1.52 11.59
C LEU A 66 -6.91 -0.99 10.18
N PHE A 67 -6.89 0.32 10.02
CA PHE A 67 -6.73 0.94 8.69
C PHE A 67 -5.54 1.89 8.68
N PRO A 68 -4.83 2.03 7.52
CA PRO A 68 -3.77 3.02 7.38
C PRO A 68 -4.24 4.46 7.58
N SER A 69 -5.54 4.71 7.41
CA SER A 69 -6.17 6.01 7.62
C SER A 69 -6.61 6.26 9.07
N ASP A 70 -6.50 5.27 9.96
CA ASP A 70 -6.79 5.47 11.38
C ASP A 70 -5.57 6.15 12.04
N GLY A 71 -5.81 7.23 12.71
CA GLY A 71 -4.74 7.93 13.40
C GLY A 71 -5.15 9.31 13.87
N PRO A 72 -4.33 10.02 14.60
CA PRO A 72 -3.13 9.59 15.33
C PRO A 72 -3.44 8.77 16.60
N PRO A 73 -2.57 7.84 17.03
CA PRO A 73 -1.33 7.44 16.36
C PRO A 73 -1.57 6.51 15.16
N ASP A 74 -0.72 6.65 14.13
CA ASP A 74 -0.78 5.83 12.92
C ASP A 74 -0.35 4.38 13.22
N HIS A 75 -1.02 3.44 12.58
CA HIS A 75 -0.63 2.03 12.67
C HIS A 75 0.60 1.73 11.80
N PRO A 76 1.58 0.94 12.29
CA PRO A 76 2.85 0.70 11.59
C PRO A 76 2.73 -0.36 10.49
N PHE A 77 1.87 -0.14 9.49
CA PHE A 77 1.62 -1.07 8.39
C PHE A 77 2.87 -1.48 7.63
N GLN A 78 3.80 -0.55 7.42
CA GLN A 78 5.06 -0.85 6.74
C GLN A 78 5.95 -1.79 7.55
N ASP A 79 5.97 -1.65 8.89
CA ASP A 79 6.74 -2.54 9.76
C ASP A 79 6.11 -3.92 9.81
N TRP A 80 4.79 -4.00 9.87
CA TRP A 80 4.07 -5.27 9.80
C TRP A 80 4.34 -5.97 8.47
N GLY A 81 4.29 -5.24 7.35
CA GLY A 81 4.61 -5.77 6.02
C GLY A 81 6.02 -6.35 5.95
N ARG A 82 7.04 -5.63 6.43
CA ARG A 82 8.43 -6.14 6.44
C ARG A 82 8.65 -7.38 7.29
N ARG A 83 7.76 -7.66 8.25
CA ARG A 83 7.82 -8.90 9.04
C ARG A 83 7.17 -10.08 8.34
N CYS A 84 6.25 -9.83 7.41
CA CYS A 84 5.47 -10.86 6.72
C CYS A 84 5.96 -11.14 5.31
N GLU A 85 6.59 -10.16 4.65
CA GLU A 85 6.97 -10.20 3.24
C GLU A 85 8.40 -9.68 3.05
N PRO A 86 9.09 -10.07 1.97
CA PRO A 86 10.49 -9.68 1.68
C PRO A 86 10.59 -8.23 1.17
N LEU A 87 9.96 -7.30 1.88
CA LEU A 87 9.91 -5.90 1.51
C LEU A 87 11.21 -5.18 1.81
N GLN A 88 11.61 -4.30 0.92
CA GLN A 88 12.78 -3.42 1.05
C GLN A 88 12.40 -1.97 0.81
N ALA A 89 13.17 -1.05 1.37
CA ALA A 89 13.04 0.37 1.05
C ALA A 89 13.50 0.63 -0.40
N SER A 90 12.78 1.49 -1.11
CA SER A 90 13.19 1.95 -2.43
C SER A 90 13.55 3.43 -2.44
N PRO A 91 14.32 3.92 -3.42
CA PRO A 91 14.64 5.32 -3.58
C PRO A 91 13.42 6.23 -3.81
N LEU A 92 12.25 5.65 -4.06
CA LEU A 92 10.98 6.38 -4.20
C LEU A 92 10.19 6.51 -2.89
N MET A 93 10.82 6.24 -1.74
CA MET A 93 10.20 6.26 -0.42
C MET A 93 8.99 5.31 -0.28
N LEU A 94 8.97 4.26 -1.10
CA LEU A 94 7.99 3.18 -1.08
C LEU A 94 8.69 1.87 -0.73
N GLN A 95 7.95 0.92 -0.17
CA GLN A 95 8.44 -0.46 -0.03
C GLN A 95 8.39 -1.14 -1.40
N ILE A 96 9.45 -1.88 -1.74
CA ILE A 96 9.54 -2.69 -2.95
C ILE A 96 9.51 -4.17 -2.61
N HIS A 97 8.66 -4.93 -3.29
CA HIS A 97 8.61 -6.39 -3.22
C HIS A 97 9.41 -6.99 -4.38
N PRO A 98 10.15 -8.09 -4.19
CA PRO A 98 10.98 -8.68 -5.25
C PRO A 98 10.19 -9.14 -6.48
N GLU A 99 8.96 -9.59 -6.29
CA GLU A 99 8.05 -10.01 -7.37
C GLU A 99 7.15 -8.86 -7.84
N PHE A 100 6.42 -8.25 -6.92
CA PHE A 100 5.39 -7.25 -7.24
C PHE A 100 5.96 -5.85 -7.48
N GLY A 101 7.24 -5.65 -7.26
CA GLY A 101 7.88 -4.35 -7.37
C GLY A 101 7.24 -3.32 -6.43
N LEU A 102 6.88 -2.18 -6.98
CA LEU A 102 6.21 -1.09 -6.26
C LEU A 102 4.68 -1.18 -6.35
N TRP A 103 4.11 -2.27 -6.90
CA TRP A 103 2.71 -2.35 -7.31
C TRP A 103 1.85 -3.16 -6.33
N HIS A 104 2.10 -3.01 -5.05
CA HIS A 104 1.30 -3.57 -3.96
C HIS A 104 0.90 -2.48 -2.97
N ALA A 105 -0.15 -2.72 -2.22
CA ALA A 105 -0.59 -1.82 -1.15
C ALA A 105 -1.40 -2.57 -0.11
N TYR A 106 -1.18 -2.29 1.17
CA TYR A 106 -2.05 -2.76 2.25
C TYR A 106 -3.28 -1.86 2.36
N ARG A 107 -4.44 -2.47 2.60
CA ARG A 107 -5.72 -1.79 2.71
C ARG A 107 -6.24 -1.77 4.14
N PHE A 108 -6.06 -2.86 4.86
CA PHE A 108 -6.38 -2.97 6.28
C PHE A 108 -5.58 -4.12 6.92
N ALA A 109 -5.57 -4.15 8.24
CA ALA A 109 -5.14 -5.30 9.01
C ALA A 109 -6.34 -5.85 9.79
N LEU A 110 -6.50 -7.17 9.82
CA LEU A 110 -7.48 -7.85 10.64
C LEU A 110 -6.74 -8.45 11.85
N VAL A 111 -7.11 -8.03 13.03
CA VAL A 111 -6.62 -8.57 14.30
C VAL A 111 -7.69 -9.51 14.83
N SER A 112 -7.33 -10.77 15.10
CA SER A 112 -8.29 -11.79 15.50
C SER A 112 -7.75 -12.71 16.60
N PRO A 113 -8.62 -13.47 17.31
CA PRO A 113 -8.18 -14.60 18.09
C PRO A 113 -7.57 -15.67 17.16
N LEU A 114 -6.84 -16.62 17.73
CA LEU A 114 -6.41 -17.81 17.00
C LEU A 114 -7.66 -18.57 16.53
N LEU A 115 -7.75 -18.81 15.22
CA LEU A 115 -8.87 -19.57 14.67
C LEU A 115 -8.70 -21.05 14.97
N GLU A 116 -7.49 -21.62 14.75
CA GLU A 116 -7.13 -23.01 15.10
C GLU A 116 -5.62 -23.13 15.35
N PRO A 117 -5.16 -24.06 16.23
CA PRO A 117 -3.72 -24.25 16.48
C PRO A 117 -2.92 -24.65 15.20
N GLY A 118 -3.56 -25.28 14.23
CA GLY A 118 -2.96 -25.67 12.94
C GLY A 118 -2.65 -24.49 12.01
N ASP A 119 -3.37 -23.38 12.18
CA ASP A 119 -3.20 -22.20 11.32
C ASP A 119 -1.84 -21.50 11.55
N LEU A 120 -1.25 -21.68 12.74
CA LEU A 120 0.08 -21.16 13.05
C LEU A 120 1.21 -21.85 12.28
N SER A 121 1.03 -23.09 11.86
CA SER A 121 2.04 -23.83 11.07
C SER A 121 2.11 -23.31 9.63
N ALA A 122 1.06 -22.67 9.14
CA ALA A 122 1.02 -22.00 7.85
C ALA A 122 1.60 -20.56 7.91
N LEU A 123 1.83 -20.01 9.10
CA LEU A 123 2.51 -18.73 9.26
C LEU A 123 3.99 -18.95 8.95
N ALA A 124 4.40 -18.53 7.76
CA ALA A 124 5.76 -18.66 7.28
C ALA A 124 6.76 -18.06 8.27
N ALA A 125 7.94 -18.66 8.33
CA ALA A 125 9.10 -18.07 9.00
C ALA A 125 9.35 -16.65 8.43
N PRO A 126 9.97 -15.75 9.21
CA PRO A 126 10.31 -14.41 8.73
C PRO A 126 11.00 -14.50 7.37
N VAL A 127 10.46 -13.83 6.36
CA VAL A 127 11.06 -13.81 5.03
C VAL A 127 12.23 -12.85 5.05
N VAL A 128 13.42 -13.38 4.96
CA VAL A 128 14.65 -12.57 4.81
C VAL A 128 14.76 -12.17 3.34
N PRO A 129 14.84 -10.87 3.02
CA PRO A 129 15.05 -10.44 1.65
C PRO A 129 16.37 -10.98 1.09
N ASP A 130 16.31 -11.66 -0.03
CA ASP A 130 17.45 -12.40 -0.60
C ASP A 130 18.53 -11.50 -1.24
N ALA A 131 18.25 -10.22 -1.47
CA ALA A 131 19.22 -9.25 -1.97
C ALA A 131 18.64 -7.84 -1.97
N GLU A 132 19.50 -6.85 -1.89
CA GLU A 132 19.14 -5.44 -2.07
C GLU A 132 18.72 -5.17 -3.52
N ILE A 133 17.43 -5.16 -3.78
CA ILE A 133 16.84 -5.00 -5.13
C ILE A 133 17.34 -3.71 -5.79
N CYS A 134 17.28 -2.60 -5.07
CA CYS A 134 17.56 -1.29 -5.62
C CYS A 134 19.07 -0.99 -5.75
N SER A 135 19.92 -1.57 -4.91
CA SER A 135 21.39 -1.39 -5.02
C SER A 135 21.97 -2.12 -6.24
N ARG A 136 21.31 -3.20 -6.68
CA ARG A 136 21.67 -3.95 -7.90
C ARG A 136 20.99 -3.40 -9.16
N CYS A 137 20.10 -2.41 -9.03
CA CYS A 137 19.40 -1.84 -10.18
C CYS A 137 20.30 -0.89 -10.95
N ASP A 138 20.71 -1.31 -12.14
CA ASP A 138 21.60 -0.52 -12.98
C ASP A 138 20.97 0.84 -13.34
N GLY A 139 21.70 1.89 -12.99
CA GLY A 139 21.37 3.27 -13.29
C GLY A 139 20.08 3.80 -12.65
N GLN A 140 19.40 3.06 -11.79
CA GLN A 140 18.21 3.48 -11.04
C GLN A 140 17.24 4.34 -11.89
N PRO A 141 16.63 3.79 -12.95
CA PRO A 141 15.84 4.55 -13.92
C PRO A 141 14.68 5.32 -13.30
N CYS A 142 14.19 4.86 -12.16
CA CYS A 142 13.12 5.53 -11.41
C CYS A 142 13.50 6.96 -10.98
N LEU A 143 14.73 7.19 -10.51
CA LEU A 143 15.18 8.52 -10.09
C LEU A 143 15.32 9.47 -11.28
N ARG A 144 15.70 8.96 -12.47
CA ARG A 144 15.89 9.77 -13.68
C ARG A 144 14.60 10.06 -14.42
N ALA A 145 13.57 9.23 -14.26
CA ALA A 145 12.33 9.37 -14.99
C ALA A 145 11.39 10.45 -14.41
N CYS A 146 11.65 10.97 -13.22
CA CYS A 146 10.84 12.04 -12.66
C CYS A 146 11.15 13.38 -13.35
N PRO A 147 10.20 14.02 -14.04
CA PRO A 147 10.45 15.25 -14.79
C PRO A 147 10.87 16.44 -13.94
N VAL A 148 10.56 16.41 -12.63
CA VAL A 148 10.92 17.46 -11.66
C VAL A 148 11.89 16.97 -10.60
N GLN A 149 12.46 15.78 -10.79
CA GLN A 149 13.43 15.20 -9.86
C GLN A 149 12.94 15.25 -8.40
N ALA A 150 11.66 14.92 -8.19
CA ALA A 150 11.04 14.96 -6.87
C ALA A 150 11.64 13.94 -5.88
N PHE A 151 12.26 12.88 -6.38
CA PHE A 151 12.92 11.86 -5.57
C PHE A 151 14.44 12.01 -5.66
N THR A 152 15.10 12.12 -4.50
CA THR A 152 16.56 12.28 -4.41
C THR A 152 17.28 10.95 -4.06
N GLY A 153 16.52 9.90 -3.78
CA GLY A 153 17.01 8.62 -3.29
C GLY A 153 16.83 8.45 -1.78
N ASP A 154 16.85 9.53 -1.05
CA ASP A 154 16.70 9.59 0.41
C ASP A 154 15.55 10.52 0.87
N ALA A 155 14.98 11.29 -0.06
CA ALA A 155 13.86 12.20 0.23
C ALA A 155 12.87 12.29 -0.93
N TYR A 156 11.64 12.69 -0.60
CA TYR A 156 10.59 13.02 -1.56
C TYR A 156 10.16 14.48 -1.41
N ARG A 157 10.41 15.28 -2.43
CA ARG A 157 10.02 16.68 -2.52
C ARG A 157 8.56 16.79 -2.98
N VAL A 158 7.65 16.68 -2.02
CA VAL A 158 6.19 16.62 -2.25
C VAL A 158 5.71 17.86 -2.99
N GLU A 159 6.15 19.04 -2.58
CA GLU A 159 5.73 20.32 -3.17
C GLU A 159 6.13 20.44 -4.65
N ALA A 160 7.33 19.96 -5.01
CA ALA A 160 7.80 19.97 -6.40
C ALA A 160 6.95 19.04 -7.28
N CYS A 161 6.57 17.87 -6.74
CA CYS A 161 5.68 16.94 -7.41
C CYS A 161 4.28 17.53 -7.58
N ALA A 162 3.69 18.05 -6.50
CA ALA A 162 2.37 18.65 -6.51
C ALA A 162 2.29 19.83 -7.50
N ALA A 163 3.24 20.76 -7.44
CA ALA A 163 3.31 21.88 -8.37
C ALA A 163 3.37 21.43 -9.84
N HIS A 164 4.12 20.35 -10.13
CA HIS A 164 4.17 19.78 -11.48
C HIS A 164 2.83 19.21 -11.93
N LEU A 165 2.11 18.51 -11.06
CA LEU A 165 0.83 17.88 -11.40
C LEU A 165 -0.23 18.92 -11.78
N HIS A 166 -0.16 20.13 -11.25
CA HIS A 166 -1.06 21.23 -11.59
C HIS A 166 -0.70 21.94 -12.89
N GLN A 167 0.43 21.61 -13.55
CA GLN A 167 0.83 22.18 -14.81
C GLN A 167 0.40 21.29 -15.99
N PRO A 168 0.30 21.87 -17.22
CA PRO A 168 0.01 21.08 -18.44
C PRO A 168 0.99 19.92 -18.65
N GLN A 169 2.26 20.10 -18.30
CA GLN A 169 3.31 19.07 -18.40
C GLN A 169 3.11 17.91 -17.44
N GLY A 170 2.34 18.09 -16.36
CA GLY A 170 2.00 17.05 -15.37
C GLY A 170 0.89 16.10 -15.82
N GLN A 171 0.22 16.38 -16.94
CA GLN A 171 -0.93 15.59 -17.38
C GLN A 171 -0.59 14.12 -17.68
N GLU A 172 0.64 13.83 -18.09
CA GLU A 172 1.09 12.45 -18.26
C GLU A 172 1.11 11.71 -16.92
N CYS A 173 1.62 12.34 -15.85
CA CYS A 173 1.60 11.76 -14.51
C CYS A 173 0.17 11.59 -13.99
N ILE A 174 -0.69 12.58 -14.19
CA ILE A 174 -2.12 12.52 -13.80
C ILE A 174 -2.85 11.37 -14.50
N GLY A 175 -2.64 11.21 -15.80
CA GLY A 175 -3.42 10.25 -16.61
C GLY A 175 -2.86 8.83 -16.64
N LYS A 176 -1.53 8.68 -16.49
CA LYS A 176 -0.86 7.38 -16.64
C LYS A 176 -0.14 6.91 -15.36
N GLY A 177 -0.17 7.70 -14.29
CA GLY A 177 0.55 7.42 -13.06
C GLY A 177 1.99 7.97 -13.04
N CYS A 178 2.59 7.98 -11.86
CA CYS A 178 3.93 8.50 -11.61
C CYS A 178 4.98 7.90 -12.58
N GLN A 179 5.66 8.75 -13.34
CA GLN A 179 6.69 8.32 -14.31
C GLN A 179 7.85 7.61 -13.60
N ALA A 180 8.30 8.11 -12.44
CA ALA A 180 9.33 7.46 -11.64
C ALA A 180 8.94 6.03 -11.25
N ARG A 181 7.71 5.84 -10.75
CA ARG A 181 7.20 4.52 -10.37
C ARG A 181 7.10 3.58 -11.57
N ARG A 182 6.62 4.08 -12.72
CA ARG A 182 6.52 3.30 -13.96
C ARG A 182 7.87 2.92 -14.56
N ALA A 183 8.93 3.65 -14.28
CA ALA A 183 10.28 3.35 -14.76
C ALA A 183 10.95 2.21 -13.98
N CYS A 184 10.40 1.78 -12.85
CA CYS A 184 10.94 0.64 -12.10
C CYS A 184 10.85 -0.64 -12.96
N PRO A 185 11.96 -1.40 -13.12
CA PRO A 185 11.96 -2.63 -13.91
C PRO A 185 11.39 -3.83 -13.15
N VAL A 186 11.17 -3.72 -11.84
CA VAL A 186 10.64 -4.82 -11.02
C VAL A 186 9.13 -4.77 -10.99
N GLY A 187 8.49 -5.92 -11.17
CA GLY A 187 7.04 -6.07 -11.10
C GLY A 187 6.29 -5.40 -12.25
N VAL A 188 6.87 -5.35 -13.44
CA VAL A 188 6.27 -4.65 -14.62
C VAL A 188 4.89 -5.18 -14.99
N ASP A 189 4.64 -6.46 -14.78
CA ASP A 189 3.37 -7.13 -15.08
C ASP A 189 2.26 -6.75 -14.10
N TYR A 190 2.64 -6.21 -12.94
CA TYR A 190 1.72 -5.76 -11.89
C TYR A 190 1.43 -4.25 -11.94
N ARG A 191 1.93 -3.53 -12.96
CA ARG A 191 1.66 -2.11 -13.09
C ARG A 191 0.16 -1.83 -13.04
N TYR A 192 -0.18 -0.77 -12.33
CA TYR A 192 -1.57 -0.33 -12.28
C TYR A 192 -2.08 0.00 -13.68
N GLY A 193 -3.29 -0.44 -14.00
CA GLY A 193 -4.00 0.01 -15.20
C GLY A 193 -4.17 1.53 -15.20
N PRO A 194 -4.34 2.15 -16.37
CA PRO A 194 -4.36 3.61 -16.50
C PRO A 194 -5.38 4.30 -15.59
N GLU A 195 -6.60 3.78 -15.48
CA GLU A 195 -7.65 4.36 -14.65
C GLU A 195 -7.32 4.30 -13.16
N HIS A 196 -6.79 3.14 -12.70
CA HIS A 196 -6.36 2.95 -11.32
C HIS A 196 -5.18 3.89 -10.97
N ALA A 197 -4.20 3.98 -11.86
CA ALA A 197 -3.07 4.88 -11.69
C ALA A 197 -3.50 6.35 -11.65
N ALA A 198 -4.38 6.76 -12.57
CA ALA A 198 -4.93 8.10 -12.62
C ALA A 198 -5.77 8.45 -11.39
N PHE A 199 -6.52 7.48 -10.85
CA PHE A 199 -7.28 7.66 -9.61
C PHE A 199 -6.35 8.10 -8.46
N HIS A 200 -5.26 7.38 -8.24
CA HIS A 200 -4.31 7.72 -7.18
C HIS A 200 -3.59 9.06 -7.41
N MET A 201 -3.23 9.36 -8.66
CA MET A 201 -2.56 10.63 -8.97
C MET A 201 -3.48 11.83 -8.78
N ARG A 202 -4.76 11.70 -9.14
CA ARG A 202 -5.76 12.75 -8.89
C ARG A 202 -6.02 12.94 -7.41
N ALA A 203 -6.11 11.84 -6.63
CA ALA A 203 -6.27 11.91 -5.19
C ALA A 203 -5.08 12.61 -4.51
N PHE A 204 -3.85 12.36 -4.96
CA PHE A 204 -2.67 13.06 -4.46
C PHE A 204 -2.68 14.54 -4.84
N ALA A 205 -2.94 14.88 -6.11
CA ALA A 205 -3.00 16.27 -6.56
C ALA A 205 -4.12 17.09 -5.87
N GLY A 206 -5.23 16.45 -5.52
CA GLY A 206 -6.33 17.11 -4.81
C GLY A 206 -6.07 17.37 -3.32
N LYS A 207 -5.03 16.75 -2.74
CA LYS A 207 -4.64 16.94 -1.33
C LYS A 207 -3.50 17.96 -1.15
N HIS A 208 -2.85 18.35 -2.23
CA HIS A 208 -1.69 19.25 -2.26
C HIS A 208 -1.85 20.33 -3.33
#